data_855123e63c54b3b1be14167392b182c5
#
_entry.id   855123e63c54b3b1be14167392b182c5
#
_cell.length_a   1.000
_cell.length_b   1.000
_cell.length_c   1.000
_cell.angle_alpha   90.00
_cell.angle_beta   90.00
_cell.angle_gamma   90.00
#
_symmetry.space_group_name_H-M   'P 1'
#
loop_
_entity.id
_entity.type
_entity.pdbx_description
1 polymer ?
#
loop_
_entity_poly.entity_id
_entity_poly.type
_entity_poly.pdbx_seq_one_letter_code
_entity_poly.pdbx_strand_id
1 'polypeptide(L)'
;MSSCNDNYEESDIAPIDWQHRLVTSFPNDSLRTGTTYLSVYSQIYSLTQHRKHDLTATISLRNTSISDTLYVDKATYYDTHGKLIRSYVTSSIFISPLETVEIVIDEIDKAGGTGANFIFEWTTKKNSTDPLFEGVMISTSGQQGLSFTTQGRRIK
;
A
#
# COMPACT_ATOMS: atom_id res chain seq x y z
N MET A 1 42.50 7.37 3.93
CA MET A 1 41.15 7.88 3.74
C MET A 1 40.40 6.84 2.92
N SER A 2 39.62 6.02 3.61
CA SER A 2 38.80 4.97 2.97
C SER A 2 37.45 5.57 2.67
N SER A 3 37.15 5.75 1.39
CA SER A 3 35.82 6.15 0.91
C SER A 3 34.91 4.93 1.00
N CYS A 4 33.93 4.93 1.90
CA CYS A 4 32.83 4.01 1.84
C CYS A 4 32.00 4.36 0.61
N ASN A 5 32.18 3.59 -0.43
CA ASN A 5 31.26 3.54 -1.55
C ASN A 5 30.07 2.69 -1.07
N ASP A 6 29.03 3.33 -0.55
CA ASP A 6 27.73 2.69 -0.42
C ASP A 6 27.17 2.50 -1.83
N ASN A 7 27.54 1.40 -2.46
CA ASN A 7 26.82 0.88 -3.61
C ASN A 7 25.45 0.44 -3.08
N TYR A 8 24.48 1.35 -3.07
CA TYR A 8 23.08 0.95 -3.10
C TYR A 8 22.89 0.23 -4.44
N GLU A 9 22.90 -1.10 -4.38
CA GLU A 9 22.38 -1.90 -5.48
C GLU A 9 20.95 -1.41 -5.73
N GLU A 10 20.69 -1.00 -6.95
CA GLU A 10 19.36 -0.73 -7.45
C GLU A 10 18.54 -1.98 -7.11
N SER A 11 17.74 -1.90 -6.04
CA SER A 11 16.94 -3.04 -5.63
C SER A 11 16.01 -3.34 -6.80
N ASP A 12 16.17 -4.49 -7.42
CA ASP A 12 15.17 -5.05 -8.30
C ASP A 12 13.86 -4.98 -7.52
N ILE A 13 12.97 -4.07 -7.91
CA ILE A 13 11.64 -3.95 -7.32
C ILE A 13 10.88 -5.19 -7.79
N ALA A 14 11.23 -6.34 -7.21
CA ALA A 14 10.56 -7.58 -7.50
C ALA A 14 9.12 -7.46 -7.00
N PRO A 15 8.13 -7.78 -7.83
CA PRO A 15 6.76 -7.78 -7.38
C PRO A 15 6.62 -8.74 -6.19
N ILE A 16 5.85 -8.34 -5.18
CA ILE A 16 5.55 -9.17 -4.02
C ILE A 16 4.94 -10.48 -4.51
N ASP A 17 5.51 -11.60 -4.05
CA ASP A 17 4.96 -12.92 -4.38
C ASP A 17 3.71 -13.20 -3.54
N TRP A 18 2.55 -13.05 -4.16
CA TRP A 18 1.26 -13.35 -3.57
C TRP A 18 0.77 -14.78 -3.85
N GLN A 19 1.57 -15.62 -4.49
CA GLN A 19 1.13 -16.94 -5.01
C GLN A 19 0.52 -17.83 -3.93
N HIS A 20 1.10 -17.84 -2.73
CA HIS A 20 0.59 -18.65 -1.62
C HIS A 20 -0.73 -18.13 -1.03
N ARG A 21 -1.18 -16.93 -1.43
CA ARG A 21 -2.42 -16.29 -0.99
C ARG A 21 -3.52 -16.28 -2.03
N LEU A 22 -3.26 -16.82 -3.21
CA LEU A 22 -4.24 -16.83 -4.29
C LEU A 22 -5.50 -17.62 -3.89
N VAL A 23 -6.65 -17.02 -4.20
CA VAL A 23 -7.96 -17.62 -3.97
C VAL A 23 -8.40 -18.34 -5.24
N THR A 24 -8.59 -19.65 -5.14
CA THR A 24 -9.09 -20.47 -6.26
C THR A 24 -10.60 -20.59 -6.28
N SER A 25 -11.26 -20.42 -5.13
CA SER A 25 -12.71 -20.44 -5.01
C SER A 25 -13.16 -19.63 -3.79
N PHE A 26 -14.29 -18.92 -3.93
CA PHE A 26 -14.93 -18.25 -2.80
C PHE A 26 -15.85 -19.22 -2.05
N PRO A 27 -16.01 -19.04 -0.72
CA PRO A 27 -16.98 -19.83 0.04
C PRO A 27 -18.40 -19.54 -0.44
N ASN A 28 -19.32 -20.53 -0.28
CA ASN A 28 -20.75 -20.37 -0.59
C ASN A 28 -21.50 -19.48 0.43
N ASP A 29 -20.84 -18.47 0.95
CA ASP A 29 -21.41 -17.52 1.90
C ASP A 29 -22.00 -16.31 1.16
N SER A 30 -22.90 -15.58 1.83
CA SER A 30 -23.33 -14.28 1.35
C SER A 30 -22.18 -13.29 1.48
N LEU A 31 -21.66 -12.82 0.35
CA LEU A 31 -20.52 -11.91 0.26
C LEU A 31 -20.99 -10.49 -0.06
N ARG A 32 -20.16 -9.53 0.29
CA ARG A 32 -20.26 -8.13 -0.14
C ARG A 32 -18.90 -7.65 -0.61
N THR A 33 -18.92 -6.71 -1.52
CA THR A 33 -17.72 -6.06 -2.09
C THR A 33 -17.62 -4.61 -1.62
N GLY A 34 -16.45 -4.06 -1.73
CA GLY A 34 -16.22 -2.64 -1.51
C GLY A 34 -15.00 -2.15 -2.26
N THR A 35 -14.92 -0.83 -2.37
CA THR A 35 -13.77 -0.14 -2.95
C THR A 35 -13.29 0.92 -1.97
N THR A 36 -11.98 0.94 -1.71
CA THR A 36 -11.36 1.90 -0.79
C THR A 36 -10.27 2.68 -1.51
N TYR A 37 -10.28 3.99 -1.31
CA TYR A 37 -9.26 4.93 -1.74
C TYR A 37 -8.29 5.20 -0.59
N LEU A 38 -6.99 5.22 -0.87
CA LEU A 38 -5.94 5.60 0.09
C LEU A 38 -4.97 6.57 -0.56
N SER A 39 -4.77 7.74 0.05
CA SER A 39 -3.71 8.66 -0.35
C SER A 39 -2.35 8.17 0.15
N VAL A 40 -1.35 8.25 -0.71
CA VAL A 40 0.03 7.82 -0.43
C VAL A 40 0.99 8.88 -0.96
N TYR A 41 2.13 9.03 -0.31
CA TYR A 41 3.13 10.01 -0.66
C TYR A 41 4.48 9.32 -0.84
N SER A 42 5.03 9.34 -2.05
CA SER A 42 6.44 8.99 -2.31
C SER A 42 7.37 10.15 -2.05
N GLN A 43 6.82 11.38 -2.11
CA GLN A 43 7.53 12.62 -1.84
C GLN A 43 6.61 13.62 -1.15
N ILE A 44 7.17 14.51 -0.33
CA ILE A 44 6.46 15.68 0.21
C ILE A 44 7.28 16.94 -0.02
N TYR A 45 6.58 18.06 -0.16
CA TYR A 45 7.24 19.37 -0.22
C TYR A 45 7.81 19.76 1.13
N SER A 46 8.98 20.42 1.11
CA SER A 46 9.66 20.92 2.28
C SER A 46 10.17 22.33 2.02
N LEU A 47 9.85 23.26 2.90
CA LEU A 47 10.24 24.68 2.88
C LEU A 47 9.73 25.48 1.68
N THR A 48 9.83 24.94 0.47
CA THR A 48 9.41 25.61 -0.77
C THR A 48 8.77 24.62 -1.74
N GLN A 49 8.05 25.13 -2.75
CA GLN A 49 7.50 24.32 -3.84
C GLN A 49 8.56 23.63 -4.72
N HIS A 50 9.84 23.99 -4.55
CA HIS A 50 10.95 23.45 -5.35
C HIS A 50 11.77 22.39 -4.60
N ARG A 51 11.51 22.20 -3.30
CA ARG A 51 12.20 21.22 -2.48
C ARG A 51 11.27 20.12 -2.02
N LYS A 52 11.70 18.88 -2.21
CA LYS A 52 10.96 17.68 -1.80
C LYS A 52 11.82 16.79 -0.94
N HIS A 53 11.20 16.07 -0.02
CA HIS A 53 11.76 14.91 0.68
C HIS A 53 11.20 13.64 0.07
N ASP A 54 12.06 12.66 -0.15
CA ASP A 54 11.69 11.31 -0.55
C ASP A 54 11.25 10.52 0.68
N LEU A 55 10.29 9.61 0.52
CA LEU A 55 9.68 8.86 1.59
C LEU A 55 9.65 7.37 1.28
N THR A 56 9.88 6.56 2.31
CA THR A 56 9.47 5.16 2.31
C THR A 56 8.02 5.10 2.74
N ALA A 57 7.17 4.43 1.97
CA ALA A 57 5.76 4.24 2.31
C ALA A 57 5.45 2.76 2.57
N THR A 58 4.93 2.46 3.74
CA THR A 58 4.39 1.14 4.09
C THR A 58 2.87 1.19 4.01
N ILE A 59 2.31 0.39 3.15
CA ILE A 59 0.86 0.28 2.94
C ILE A 59 0.37 -1.00 3.61
N SER A 60 -0.39 -0.87 4.68
CA SER A 60 -0.93 -1.97 5.45
C SER A 60 -2.35 -2.31 5.01
N LEU A 61 -2.55 -3.55 4.60
CA LEU A 61 -3.85 -4.14 4.28
C LEU A 61 -4.28 -4.98 5.49
N ARG A 62 -5.23 -4.47 6.28
CA ARG A 62 -5.61 -5.08 7.55
C ARG A 62 -6.99 -5.71 7.48
N ASN A 63 -7.07 -6.99 7.84
CA ASN A 63 -8.34 -7.61 8.15
C ASN A 63 -8.72 -7.31 9.60
N THR A 64 -9.75 -6.50 9.81
CA THR A 64 -10.22 -6.10 11.14
C THR A 64 -11.21 -7.09 11.75
N SER A 65 -11.63 -8.11 11.01
CA SER A 65 -12.50 -9.16 11.53
C SER A 65 -11.73 -10.11 12.44
N ILE A 66 -12.35 -10.52 13.54
CA ILE A 66 -11.81 -11.53 14.45
C ILE A 66 -12.08 -12.98 14.00
N SER A 67 -12.96 -13.17 13.01
CA SER A 67 -13.45 -14.49 12.61
C SER A 67 -13.53 -14.72 11.11
N ASP A 68 -13.69 -13.66 10.31
CA ASP A 68 -13.95 -13.78 8.88
C ASP A 68 -12.71 -13.46 8.04
N THR A 69 -12.59 -14.13 6.91
CA THR A 69 -11.53 -13.86 5.93
C THR A 69 -11.87 -12.64 5.09
N LEU A 70 -10.88 -11.80 4.86
CA LEU A 70 -10.90 -10.72 3.88
C LEU A 70 -10.28 -11.20 2.58
N TYR A 71 -10.90 -10.87 1.47
CA TYR A 71 -10.32 -11.05 0.13
C TYR A 71 -9.99 -9.68 -0.45
N VAL A 72 -8.76 -9.50 -0.90
CA VAL A 72 -8.36 -8.32 -1.67
C VAL A 72 -8.30 -8.73 -3.13
N ASP A 73 -9.17 -8.15 -3.94
CA ASP A 73 -9.36 -8.53 -5.34
C ASP A 73 -8.43 -7.74 -6.27
N LYS A 74 -8.18 -6.48 -5.89
CA LYS A 74 -7.21 -5.62 -6.57
C LYS A 74 -6.53 -4.66 -5.60
N ALA A 75 -5.27 -4.35 -5.87
CA ALA A 75 -4.52 -3.26 -5.26
C ALA A 75 -3.76 -2.53 -6.37
N THR A 76 -4.23 -1.35 -6.73
CA THR A 76 -3.75 -0.60 -7.89
C THR A 76 -3.19 0.74 -7.46
N TYR A 77 -1.98 1.05 -7.90
CA TYR A 77 -1.22 2.24 -7.53
C TYR A 77 -1.15 3.24 -8.68
N TYR A 78 -1.50 4.49 -8.39
CA TYR A 78 -1.56 5.61 -9.35
C TYR A 78 -0.67 6.76 -8.88
N ASP A 79 -0.11 7.50 -9.83
CA ASP A 79 0.68 8.71 -9.55
C ASP A 79 -0.18 9.93 -9.20
N THR A 80 0.49 11.06 -8.94
CA THR A 80 -0.15 12.36 -8.64
C THR A 80 -1.12 12.84 -9.73
N HIS A 81 -0.94 12.39 -10.96
CA HIS A 81 -1.78 12.77 -12.10
C HIS A 81 -2.89 11.74 -12.40
N GLY A 82 -3.04 10.72 -11.56
CA GLY A 82 -4.00 9.65 -11.75
C GLY A 82 -3.60 8.62 -12.81
N LYS A 83 -2.34 8.61 -13.23
CA LYS A 83 -1.82 7.62 -14.17
C LYS A 83 -1.45 6.34 -13.42
N LEU A 84 -1.85 5.20 -13.96
CA LEU A 84 -1.48 3.89 -13.43
C LEU A 84 0.04 3.71 -13.42
N ILE A 85 0.60 3.39 -12.25
CA ILE A 85 2.00 3.02 -12.08
C ILE A 85 2.13 1.50 -12.13
N ARG A 86 1.44 0.79 -11.22
CA ARG A 86 1.45 -0.69 -11.16
C ARG A 86 0.25 -1.26 -10.41
N SER A 87 -0.02 -2.53 -10.67
CA SER A 87 -0.99 -3.32 -9.93
C SER A 87 -0.23 -4.33 -9.07
N TYR A 88 -0.39 -4.27 -7.76
CA TYR A 88 0.23 -5.19 -6.81
C TYR A 88 -0.56 -6.49 -6.67
N VAL A 89 -1.88 -6.37 -6.70
CA VAL A 89 -2.81 -7.51 -6.66
C VAL A 89 -3.69 -7.45 -7.89
N THR A 90 -3.64 -8.50 -8.72
CA THR A 90 -4.42 -8.63 -9.97
C THR A 90 -5.37 -9.81 -9.95
N SER A 91 -5.21 -10.71 -8.97
CA SER A 91 -6.08 -11.85 -8.69
C SER A 91 -6.35 -11.88 -7.20
N SER A 92 -7.55 -12.27 -6.80
CA SER A 92 -7.97 -12.25 -5.40
C SER A 92 -7.00 -13.01 -4.49
N ILE A 93 -6.59 -12.36 -3.42
CA ILE A 93 -5.78 -12.94 -2.35
C ILE A 93 -6.58 -12.94 -1.05
N PHE A 94 -6.28 -13.88 -0.15
CA PHE A 94 -6.92 -13.91 1.17
C PHE A 94 -6.02 -13.30 2.25
N ILE A 95 -6.64 -12.69 3.24
CA ILE A 95 -6.03 -12.21 4.47
C ILE A 95 -6.83 -12.78 5.64
N SER A 96 -6.16 -13.55 6.49
CA SER A 96 -6.80 -14.23 7.63
C SER A 96 -7.33 -13.24 8.68
N PRO A 97 -8.24 -13.66 9.58
CA PRO A 97 -8.72 -12.79 10.67
C PRO A 97 -7.56 -12.15 11.45
N LEU A 98 -7.65 -10.83 11.68
CA LEU A 98 -6.66 -10.00 12.37
C LEU A 98 -5.25 -9.96 11.72
N GLU A 99 -5.09 -10.57 10.56
CA GLU A 99 -3.83 -10.53 9.83
C GLU A 99 -3.65 -9.18 9.11
N THR A 100 -2.40 -8.74 9.02
CA THR A 100 -1.97 -7.60 8.22
C THR A 100 -1.00 -8.07 7.16
N VAL A 101 -1.21 -7.61 5.94
CA VAL A 101 -0.29 -7.79 4.82
C VAL A 101 0.21 -6.42 4.37
N GLU A 102 1.47 -6.31 3.99
CA GLU A 102 2.09 -5.02 3.72
C GLU A 102 2.67 -4.95 2.31
N ILE A 103 2.53 -3.77 1.71
CA ILE A 103 3.22 -3.35 0.49
C ILE A 103 4.18 -2.25 0.91
N VAL A 104 5.45 -2.40 0.59
CA VAL A 104 6.46 -1.37 0.85
C VAL A 104 6.84 -0.71 -0.47
N ILE A 105 6.81 0.62 -0.50
CA ILE A 105 7.31 1.44 -1.59
C ILE A 105 8.59 2.08 -1.08
N ASP A 106 9.71 1.69 -1.68
CA ASP A 106 11.03 2.14 -1.28
C ASP A 106 11.22 3.65 -1.52
N GLU A 107 12.07 4.28 -0.73
CA GLU A 107 12.40 5.71 -0.83
C GLU A 107 12.92 6.10 -2.22
N ILE A 108 13.59 5.19 -2.91
CA ILE A 108 14.10 5.42 -4.28
C ILE A 108 12.98 5.40 -5.34
N ASP A 109 11.82 4.80 -5.04
CA ASP A 109 10.66 4.76 -5.93
C ASP A 109 9.84 6.05 -5.82
N LYS A 110 10.17 7.01 -6.63
CA LYS A 110 9.54 8.35 -6.68
C LYS A 110 8.35 8.43 -7.64
N ALA A 111 7.96 7.32 -8.26
CA ALA A 111 6.95 7.30 -9.32
C ALA A 111 5.60 7.88 -8.87
N GLY A 112 5.22 7.68 -7.61
CA GLY A 112 3.98 8.22 -7.06
C GLY A 112 3.96 9.74 -6.92
N GLY A 113 5.11 10.36 -6.67
CA GLY A 113 5.21 11.80 -6.46
C GLY A 113 4.60 12.26 -5.13
N THR A 114 4.04 13.48 -5.13
CA THR A 114 3.53 14.16 -3.94
C THR A 114 2.03 13.94 -3.68
N GLY A 115 1.36 13.12 -4.46
CA GLY A 115 -0.09 12.89 -4.35
C GLY A 115 -0.52 11.59 -5.00
N ALA A 116 0.19 10.50 -4.72
CA ALA A 116 -0.15 9.19 -5.22
C ALA A 116 -1.39 8.61 -4.54
N ASN A 117 -1.95 7.58 -5.15
CA ASN A 117 -3.20 6.97 -4.72
C ASN A 117 -3.16 5.45 -4.87
N PHE A 118 -3.74 4.75 -3.90
CA PHE A 118 -4.15 3.36 -4.06
C PHE A 118 -5.67 3.26 -4.19
N ILE A 119 -6.08 2.34 -5.05
CA ILE A 119 -7.47 1.84 -5.08
C ILE A 119 -7.41 0.35 -4.74
N PHE A 120 -8.16 -0.02 -3.70
CA PHE A 120 -8.34 -1.40 -3.28
C PHE A 120 -9.77 -1.83 -3.61
N GLU A 121 -9.92 -2.93 -4.34
CA GLU A 121 -11.18 -3.64 -4.46
C GLU A 121 -11.12 -4.87 -3.55
N TRP A 122 -12.18 -5.10 -2.77
CA TRP A 122 -12.18 -6.15 -1.76
C TRP A 122 -13.55 -6.79 -1.59
N THR A 123 -13.51 -7.99 -1.07
CA THR A 123 -14.68 -8.83 -0.79
C THR A 123 -14.60 -9.42 0.62
N THR A 124 -15.69 -9.46 1.33
CA THR A 124 -15.82 -10.09 2.64
C THR A 124 -17.22 -10.64 2.86
N LYS A 125 -17.47 -11.36 3.96
CA LYS A 125 -18.84 -11.77 4.34
C LYS A 125 -19.73 -10.55 4.57
N LYS A 126 -21.02 -10.69 4.24
CA LYS A 126 -21.99 -9.59 4.28
C LYS A 126 -22.03 -8.85 5.62
N ASN A 127 -21.92 -9.56 6.72
CA ASN A 127 -22.02 -9.00 8.07
C ASN A 127 -20.63 -8.80 8.76
N SER A 128 -19.54 -9.00 8.02
CA SER A 128 -18.19 -8.78 8.54
C SER A 128 -17.83 -7.30 8.62
N THR A 129 -16.78 -6.97 9.34
CA THR A 129 -16.25 -5.60 9.40
C THR A 129 -15.61 -5.18 8.09
N ASP A 130 -15.55 -3.87 7.82
CA ASP A 130 -14.79 -3.33 6.70
C ASP A 130 -13.28 -3.51 6.96
N PRO A 131 -12.48 -3.79 5.94
CA PRO A 131 -11.03 -3.79 6.08
C PRO A 131 -10.51 -2.38 6.38
N LEU A 132 -9.32 -2.31 6.97
CA LEU A 132 -8.61 -1.07 7.20
C LEU A 132 -7.37 -1.04 6.31
N PHE A 133 -7.29 -0.06 5.44
CA PHE A 133 -6.10 0.22 4.65
C PHE A 133 -5.44 1.49 5.18
N GLU A 134 -4.15 1.42 5.48
CA GLU A 134 -3.38 2.52 6.05
C GLU A 134 -2.06 2.70 5.32
N GLY A 135 -1.59 3.94 5.26
CA GLY A 135 -0.24 4.28 4.81
C GLY A 135 0.56 4.88 5.96
N VAL A 136 1.79 4.40 6.14
CA VAL A 136 2.78 5.02 7.02
C VAL A 136 3.93 5.48 6.15
N MET A 137 4.14 6.78 6.08
CA MET A 137 5.24 7.39 5.35
C MET A 137 6.31 7.86 6.33
N ILE A 138 7.56 7.53 6.03
CA ILE A 138 8.71 7.95 6.84
C ILE A 138 9.80 8.54 5.97
N SER A 139 10.55 9.48 6.53
CA SER A 139 11.84 9.91 6.01
C SER A 139 12.84 9.98 7.15
N THR A 140 14.04 9.47 6.91
CA THR A 140 15.17 9.53 7.84
C THR A 140 16.30 10.39 7.28
N SER A 141 16.06 11.14 6.20
CA SER A 141 17.07 12.03 5.62
C SER A 141 17.34 13.24 6.52
N GLY A 142 18.61 13.53 6.76
CA GLY A 142 19.05 14.58 7.66
C GLY A 142 19.10 14.12 9.13
N GLN A 143 19.19 15.10 10.04
CA GLN A 143 19.30 14.83 11.50
C GLN A 143 17.94 14.65 12.18
N GLN A 144 16.83 14.91 11.48
CA GLN A 144 15.47 14.78 11.99
C GLN A 144 14.68 13.81 11.12
N GLY A 145 14.15 12.77 11.75
CA GLY A 145 13.16 11.91 11.13
C GLY A 145 11.79 12.58 11.11
N LEU A 146 10.97 12.23 10.12
CA LEU A 146 9.56 12.55 10.10
C LEU A 146 8.76 11.30 9.77
N SER A 147 7.57 11.20 10.30
CA SER A 147 6.60 10.20 9.90
C SER A 147 5.19 10.75 9.99
N PHE A 148 4.32 10.25 9.15
CA PHE A 148 2.88 10.53 9.20
C PHE A 148 2.11 9.36 8.60
N THR A 149 0.83 9.32 8.87
CA THR A 149 -0.05 8.25 8.44
C THR A 149 -1.21 8.78 7.61
N THR A 150 -1.72 7.94 6.74
CA THR A 150 -2.98 8.15 6.02
C THR A 150 -3.90 6.95 6.27
N GLN A 151 -5.20 7.19 6.19
CA GLN A 151 -6.20 6.15 6.36
C GLN A 151 -7.09 6.06 5.14
N GLY A 152 -7.39 4.84 4.73
CA GLY A 152 -8.26 4.57 3.60
C GLY A 152 -9.70 5.00 3.85
N ARG A 153 -10.34 5.49 2.80
CA ARG A 153 -11.75 5.86 2.78
C ARG A 153 -12.50 4.97 1.83
N ARG A 154 -13.54 4.29 2.31
CA ARG A 154 -14.47 3.56 1.44
C ARG A 154 -15.19 4.54 0.52
N ILE A 155 -15.19 4.24 -0.79
CA ILE A 155 -15.82 5.08 -1.83
C ILE A 155 -16.95 4.35 -2.56
N LYS A 156 -17.06 3.01 -2.36
CA LYS A 156 -18.14 2.19 -2.92
C LYS A 156 -18.42 0.98 -2.05
#